data_e1f53d7b5a6f7ee05f33f7a3d759bec1
#
_entry.id   e1f53d7b5a6f7ee05f33f7a3d759bec1
#
_cell.length_a   1.000
_cell.length_b   1.000
_cell.length_c   1.000
_cell.angle_alpha   90.00
_cell.angle_beta   90.00
_cell.angle_gamma   90.00
#
_symmetry.space_group_name_H-M   'P 1'
#
loop_
_entity.id
_entity.type
_entity.pdbx_description
1 polymer ?
#
loop_
_entity_poly.entity_id
_entity_poly.type
_entity_poly.pdbx_seq_one_letter_code
_entity_poly.pdbx_strand_id
1 'polypeptide(L)'
;MIFSNEYSVAPSILRELDGSGIKVFMAFSGIQDDLRDQVGVPRERFPFWLGSLGSNAEDAGYLTARALIQAAAKKPQWRDANSKWQMLAIAGNRSTPSSIARNRGMRKAVLEAAGQVELMQEVYAEWRQDKAQEQAHVLFKRYPQARLVWAGTDLMAFGAMEAWAQQGGRPGKDALFSGINTSRAAFEKLRSGELTALAGGHFLVGAWAMVMLFDYHHGVDFASEGLESEVSTFKLFDKSSSRQFEKRFGSQNTATLSFKSFSKRLNPKLRSYDFDIDKLLR
;
A
#
# COMPACT_ATOMS: atom_id res chain seq x y z
N MET A 1 -1.47 -0.82 23.64
CA MET A 1 -0.50 -0.29 22.66
C MET A 1 -0.87 -0.76 21.26
N ILE A 2 -0.75 0.10 20.23
CA ILE A 2 -0.86 -0.30 18.81
C ILE A 2 0.49 -0.06 18.14
N PHE A 3 0.97 -1.01 17.33
CA PHE A 3 2.19 -0.88 16.55
C PHE A 3 2.11 -1.70 15.25
N SER A 4 3.08 -1.47 14.34
CA SER A 4 3.23 -2.20 13.08
C SER A 4 4.50 -3.05 13.11
N ASN A 5 4.44 -4.27 12.55
CA ASN A 5 5.59 -5.19 12.51
C ASN A 5 6.42 -5.06 11.22
N GLU A 6 6.66 -3.84 10.73
CA GLU A 6 7.38 -3.61 9.46
C GLU A 6 8.85 -4.05 9.47
N TYR A 7 9.51 -4.03 10.61
CA TYR A 7 10.93 -4.43 10.72
C TYR A 7 11.12 -5.61 11.65
N SER A 8 10.16 -6.53 11.70
CA SER A 8 10.22 -7.74 12.53
C SER A 8 10.42 -7.43 14.02
N VAL A 9 9.90 -6.31 14.50
CA VAL A 9 10.07 -5.84 15.89
C VAL A 9 9.13 -6.52 16.89
N ALA A 10 8.10 -7.20 16.40
CA ALA A 10 7.06 -7.78 17.26
C ALA A 10 7.60 -8.78 18.30
N PRO A 11 8.51 -9.70 17.99
CA PRO A 11 9.03 -10.64 19.00
C PRO A 11 9.72 -9.93 20.18
N SER A 12 10.42 -8.83 19.91
CA SER A 12 11.08 -8.05 20.97
C SER A 12 10.07 -7.25 21.78
N ILE A 13 9.12 -6.60 21.13
CA ILE A 13 8.07 -5.83 21.79
C ILE A 13 7.20 -6.73 22.68
N LEU A 14 6.80 -7.90 22.17
CA LEU A 14 5.97 -8.83 22.95
C LEU A 14 6.70 -9.36 24.18
N ARG A 15 7.99 -9.67 24.07
CA ARG A 15 8.80 -10.09 25.23
C ARG A 15 8.97 -8.98 26.27
N GLU A 16 9.25 -7.76 25.82
CA GLU A 16 9.44 -6.61 26.70
C GLU A 16 8.17 -6.25 27.49
N LEU A 17 7.01 -6.44 26.89
CA LEU A 17 5.72 -6.13 27.49
C LEU A 17 5.13 -7.29 28.29
N ASP A 18 5.79 -8.43 28.33
CA ASP A 18 5.30 -9.57 29.11
C ASP A 18 5.26 -9.24 30.61
N GLY A 19 4.14 -9.54 31.25
CA GLY A 19 3.89 -9.18 32.64
C GLY A 19 3.58 -7.69 32.91
N SER A 20 3.64 -6.79 31.92
CA SER A 20 3.39 -5.36 32.09
C SER A 20 1.91 -4.99 32.30
N GLY A 21 0.98 -5.87 31.97
CA GLY A 21 -0.46 -5.60 31.94
C GLY A 21 -0.94 -4.77 30.72
N ILE A 22 -0.03 -4.38 29.83
CA ILE A 22 -0.34 -3.61 28.62
C ILE A 22 -0.89 -4.51 27.54
N LYS A 23 -2.13 -4.30 27.13
CA LYS A 23 -2.70 -4.99 25.95
C LYS A 23 -2.12 -4.45 24.65
N VAL A 24 -1.86 -5.34 23.71
CA VAL A 24 -1.19 -5.07 22.43
C VAL A 24 -2.07 -5.48 21.27
N PHE A 25 -2.05 -4.66 20.22
CA PHE A 25 -2.68 -4.96 18.94
C PHE A 25 -1.76 -4.52 17.80
N MET A 26 -1.58 -5.36 16.79
CA MET A 26 -0.79 -4.98 15.62
C MET A 26 -1.70 -4.41 14.54
N ALA A 27 -1.29 -3.30 13.95
CA ALA A 27 -2.02 -2.67 12.86
C ALA A 27 -1.10 -2.46 11.65
N PHE A 28 -1.63 -2.60 10.45
CA PHE A 28 -0.95 -2.46 9.17
C PHE A 28 -0.12 -3.69 8.76
N SER A 29 0.80 -4.16 9.59
CA SER A 29 1.55 -5.41 9.39
C SER A 29 1.49 -6.26 10.64
N GLY A 30 1.09 -7.52 10.48
CA GLY A 30 1.09 -8.56 11.52
C GLY A 30 2.39 -9.38 11.55
N ILE A 31 2.30 -10.59 12.07
CA ILE A 31 3.43 -11.52 12.16
C ILE A 31 3.60 -12.25 10.83
N GLN A 32 4.84 -12.29 10.33
CA GLN A 32 5.23 -13.09 9.18
C GLN A 32 5.50 -14.53 9.60
N ASP A 33 5.41 -15.47 8.65
CA ASP A 33 5.52 -16.91 8.90
C ASP A 33 6.86 -17.29 9.54
N ASP A 34 7.97 -16.64 9.16
CA ASP A 34 9.32 -16.87 9.71
C ASP A 34 9.47 -16.44 11.18
N LEU A 35 8.54 -15.67 11.71
CA LEU A 35 8.53 -15.24 13.11
C LEU A 35 7.55 -16.05 13.98
N ARG A 36 6.73 -16.92 13.38
CA ARG A 36 5.68 -17.67 14.11
C ARG A 36 6.23 -18.52 15.25
N ASP A 37 7.32 -19.21 15.01
CA ASP A 37 7.95 -20.07 16.04
C ASP A 37 8.38 -19.26 17.28
N GLN A 38 8.66 -17.98 17.12
CA GLN A 38 9.08 -17.11 18.21
C GLN A 38 7.93 -16.57 19.05
N VAL A 39 6.76 -16.33 18.43
CA VAL A 39 5.67 -15.61 19.08
C VAL A 39 4.35 -16.39 19.16
N GLY A 40 4.18 -17.41 18.35
CA GLY A 40 2.92 -18.17 18.28
C GLY A 40 1.80 -17.35 17.62
N VAL A 41 0.56 -17.59 18.04
CA VAL A 41 -0.63 -16.87 17.62
C VAL A 41 -1.15 -15.96 18.74
N PRO A 42 -2.00 -14.96 18.41
CA PRO A 42 -2.54 -14.05 19.43
C PRO A 42 -3.26 -14.80 20.56
N ARG A 43 -3.11 -14.29 21.78
CA ARG A 43 -3.74 -14.76 23.02
C ARG A 43 -3.27 -16.12 23.54
N GLU A 44 -2.35 -16.83 22.85
CA GLU A 44 -1.76 -18.06 23.33
C GLU A 44 -0.51 -17.80 24.18
N ARG A 45 0.66 -17.72 23.55
CA ARG A 45 1.93 -17.49 24.26
C ARG A 45 1.97 -16.13 24.96
N PHE A 46 1.36 -15.11 24.37
CA PHE A 46 1.25 -13.76 24.91
C PHE A 46 -0.23 -13.39 25.04
N PRO A 47 -0.87 -13.69 26.17
CA PRO A 47 -2.32 -13.45 26.35
C PRO A 47 -2.75 -11.99 26.18
N PHE A 48 -1.83 -11.05 26.40
CA PHE A 48 -2.04 -9.62 26.23
C PHE A 48 -1.94 -9.15 24.77
N TRP A 49 -1.43 -9.97 23.87
CA TRP A 49 -1.50 -9.70 22.43
C TRP A 49 -2.87 -10.09 21.89
N LEU A 50 -3.72 -9.09 21.70
CA LEU A 50 -5.14 -9.29 21.40
C LEU A 50 -5.39 -9.80 19.97
N GLY A 51 -4.56 -9.36 19.01
CA GLY A 51 -4.70 -9.71 17.60
C GLY A 51 -3.99 -8.73 16.68
N SER A 52 -4.29 -8.83 15.38
CA SER A 52 -3.77 -7.93 14.35
C SER A 52 -4.80 -7.63 13.26
N LEU A 53 -4.68 -6.43 12.66
CA LEU A 53 -5.39 -6.02 11.47
C LEU A 53 -4.37 -5.56 10.41
N GLY A 54 -4.11 -6.41 9.44
CA GLY A 54 -3.23 -6.12 8.32
C GLY A 54 -3.92 -5.30 7.22
N SER A 55 -3.12 -4.60 6.41
CA SER A 55 -3.59 -4.08 5.12
C SER A 55 -3.17 -5.04 4.01
N ASN A 56 -4.08 -5.35 3.08
CA ASN A 56 -3.72 -6.15 1.91
C ASN A 56 -2.84 -5.34 0.95
N ALA A 57 -1.54 -5.25 1.26
CA ALA A 57 -0.58 -4.47 0.47
C ALA A 57 -0.33 -5.06 -0.92
N GLU A 58 -0.65 -6.33 -1.15
CA GLU A 58 -0.61 -6.96 -2.48
C GLU A 58 -1.58 -6.27 -3.45
N ASP A 59 -2.78 -5.93 -2.98
CA ASP A 59 -3.78 -5.21 -3.79
C ASP A 59 -3.22 -3.89 -4.33
N ALA A 60 -2.45 -3.14 -3.54
CA ALA A 60 -1.88 -1.88 -3.99
C ALA A 60 -0.91 -2.06 -5.16
N GLY A 61 -0.02 -3.04 -5.05
CA GLY A 61 0.91 -3.39 -6.13
C GLY A 61 0.21 -3.84 -7.39
N TYR A 62 -0.78 -4.72 -7.23
CA TYR A 62 -1.59 -5.24 -8.32
C TYR A 62 -2.38 -4.13 -9.03
N LEU A 63 -3.14 -3.32 -8.30
CA LEU A 63 -3.98 -2.25 -8.85
C LEU A 63 -3.17 -1.24 -9.65
N THR A 64 -2.02 -0.81 -9.11
CA THR A 64 -1.18 0.21 -9.75
C THR A 64 -0.45 -0.34 -10.98
N ALA A 65 0.06 -1.56 -10.94
CA ALA A 65 0.70 -2.20 -12.08
C ALA A 65 -0.32 -2.50 -13.19
N ARG A 66 -1.50 -3.04 -12.84
CA ARG A 66 -2.58 -3.29 -13.79
C ARG A 66 -3.03 -2.01 -14.49
N ALA A 67 -3.16 -0.91 -13.75
CA ALA A 67 -3.54 0.39 -14.31
C ALA A 67 -2.48 0.93 -15.29
N LEU A 68 -1.18 0.77 -14.99
CA LEU A 68 -0.10 1.10 -15.93
C LEU A 68 -0.21 0.27 -17.23
N ILE A 69 -0.41 -1.03 -17.10
CA ILE A 69 -0.54 -1.95 -18.24
C ILE A 69 -1.75 -1.56 -19.10
N GLN A 70 -2.88 -1.29 -18.49
CA GLN A 70 -4.09 -0.82 -19.19
C GLN A 70 -3.88 0.52 -19.91
N ALA A 71 -3.13 1.44 -19.30
CA ALA A 71 -2.78 2.70 -19.92
C ALA A 71 -1.82 2.51 -21.12
N ALA A 72 -0.86 1.59 -20.99
CA ALA A 72 0.08 1.24 -22.04
C ALA A 72 -0.61 0.60 -23.26
N ALA A 73 -1.73 -0.11 -23.06
CA ALA A 73 -2.50 -0.69 -24.15
C ALA A 73 -2.98 0.36 -25.17
N LYS A 74 -3.09 1.62 -24.75
CA LYS A 74 -3.42 2.77 -25.63
C LYS A 74 -2.19 3.34 -26.36
N LYS A 75 -1.02 2.73 -26.22
CA LYS A 75 0.28 3.18 -26.73
C LYS A 75 1.01 2.01 -27.45
N PRO A 76 0.43 1.41 -28.50
CA PRO A 76 1.03 0.26 -29.18
C PRO A 76 2.42 0.57 -29.76
N GLN A 77 2.69 1.84 -30.09
CA GLN A 77 3.99 2.31 -30.60
C GLN A 77 5.13 2.22 -29.57
N TRP A 78 4.84 1.92 -28.30
CA TRP A 78 5.86 1.74 -27.26
C TRP A 78 6.25 0.27 -27.04
N ARG A 79 5.73 -0.61 -27.88
CA ARG A 79 6.17 -2.00 -27.87
C ARG A 79 7.56 -2.12 -28.47
N ASP A 80 8.37 -2.98 -27.87
CA ASP A 80 9.69 -3.32 -28.40
C ASP A 80 9.61 -4.25 -29.61
N ALA A 81 10.78 -4.69 -30.12
CA ALA A 81 10.88 -5.60 -31.26
C ALA A 81 10.18 -6.96 -31.03
N ASN A 82 9.98 -7.36 -29.78
CA ASN A 82 9.25 -8.58 -29.39
C ASN A 82 7.75 -8.31 -29.16
N SER A 83 7.25 -7.15 -29.56
CA SER A 83 5.86 -6.72 -29.37
C SER A 83 5.43 -6.62 -27.91
N LYS A 84 6.36 -6.34 -26.97
CA LYS A 84 6.12 -6.20 -25.53
C LYS A 84 6.33 -4.78 -25.05
N TRP A 85 5.59 -4.37 -24.01
CA TRP A 85 5.90 -3.18 -23.25
C TRP A 85 6.92 -3.52 -22.17
N GLN A 86 7.97 -2.73 -22.05
CA GLN A 86 8.99 -2.89 -21.03
C GLN A 86 8.61 -2.12 -19.77
N MET A 87 8.62 -2.82 -18.63
CA MET A 87 8.34 -2.25 -17.30
C MET A 87 9.59 -2.29 -16.43
N LEU A 88 9.81 -1.21 -15.69
CA LEU A 88 10.78 -1.11 -14.61
C LEU A 88 10.04 -1.07 -13.27
N ALA A 89 10.61 -1.67 -12.24
CA ALA A 89 10.05 -1.63 -10.90
C ALA A 89 11.04 -1.04 -9.89
N ILE A 90 10.57 -0.05 -9.12
CA ILE A 90 11.31 0.56 -8.01
C ILE A 90 10.59 0.22 -6.72
N ALA A 91 11.08 -0.80 -6.06
CA ALA A 91 10.53 -1.37 -4.83
C ALA A 91 11.03 -0.63 -3.58
N GLY A 92 10.34 -0.84 -2.46
CA GLY A 92 10.73 -0.30 -1.17
C GLY A 92 11.99 -0.93 -0.59
N ASN A 93 11.86 -1.60 0.54
CA ASN A 93 12.92 -2.35 1.19
C ASN A 93 12.77 -3.86 0.91
N ARG A 94 13.87 -4.61 0.89
CA ARG A 94 13.86 -6.06 0.59
C ARG A 94 13.16 -6.90 1.66
N SER A 95 13.15 -6.43 2.91
CA SER A 95 12.72 -7.21 4.07
C SER A 95 11.39 -6.75 4.68
N THR A 96 10.87 -5.57 4.29
CA THR A 96 9.61 -5.11 4.87
C THR A 96 8.42 -5.85 4.25
N PRO A 97 7.47 -6.33 5.07
CA PRO A 97 6.29 -7.07 4.61
C PRO A 97 5.48 -6.32 3.55
N SER A 98 5.30 -5.01 3.74
CA SER A 98 4.58 -4.16 2.79
C SER A 98 5.28 -4.09 1.43
N SER A 99 6.62 -4.04 1.37
CA SER A 99 7.36 -4.05 0.11
C SER A 99 7.22 -5.40 -0.60
N ILE A 100 7.40 -6.49 0.13
CA ILE A 100 7.30 -7.86 -0.40
C ILE A 100 5.90 -8.08 -1.00
N ALA A 101 4.85 -7.71 -0.26
CA ALA A 101 3.48 -7.86 -0.71
C ALA A 101 3.16 -6.99 -1.94
N ARG A 102 3.57 -5.69 -1.94
CA ARG A 102 3.38 -4.81 -3.11
C ARG A 102 4.07 -5.34 -4.36
N ASN A 103 5.30 -5.84 -4.21
CA ASN A 103 6.05 -6.45 -5.33
C ASN A 103 5.36 -7.72 -5.85
N ARG A 104 4.83 -8.56 -4.95
CA ARG A 104 4.05 -9.75 -5.34
C ARG A 104 2.83 -9.36 -6.16
N GLY A 105 2.07 -8.34 -5.73
CA GLY A 105 0.92 -7.83 -6.47
C GLY A 105 1.29 -7.26 -7.85
N MET A 106 2.38 -6.49 -7.93
CA MET A 106 2.90 -5.99 -9.20
C MET A 106 3.26 -7.13 -10.15
N ARG A 107 4.02 -8.13 -9.67
CA ARG A 107 4.41 -9.29 -10.50
C ARG A 107 3.20 -10.12 -10.94
N LYS A 108 2.16 -10.24 -10.09
CA LYS A 108 0.89 -10.88 -10.45
C LYS A 108 0.22 -10.18 -11.62
N ALA A 109 0.15 -8.85 -11.61
CA ALA A 109 -0.43 -8.08 -12.72
C ALA A 109 0.39 -8.23 -14.02
N VAL A 110 1.72 -8.28 -13.93
CA VAL A 110 2.60 -8.54 -15.10
C VAL A 110 2.37 -9.94 -15.65
N LEU A 111 2.25 -10.95 -14.80
CA LEU A 111 1.99 -12.34 -15.21
C LEU A 111 0.64 -12.47 -15.90
N GLU A 112 -0.40 -11.85 -15.36
CA GLU A 112 -1.77 -11.85 -15.94
C GLU A 112 -1.85 -11.09 -17.27
N ALA A 113 -0.88 -10.22 -17.58
CA ALA A 113 -0.79 -9.57 -18.88
C ALA A 113 -0.39 -10.51 -20.04
N ALA A 114 -0.33 -11.82 -19.79
CA ALA A 114 -0.16 -12.88 -20.79
C ALA A 114 1.00 -12.63 -21.78
N GLY A 115 2.16 -12.22 -21.27
CA GLY A 115 3.37 -11.98 -22.07
C GLY A 115 3.39 -10.66 -22.85
N GLN A 116 2.38 -9.80 -22.71
CA GLN A 116 2.36 -8.48 -23.35
C GLN A 116 3.31 -7.47 -22.68
N VAL A 117 3.69 -7.71 -21.42
CA VAL A 117 4.59 -6.88 -20.64
C VAL A 117 5.79 -7.71 -20.20
N GLU A 118 6.96 -7.11 -20.27
CA GLU A 118 8.21 -7.68 -19.74
C GLU A 118 8.73 -6.80 -18.59
N LEU A 119 8.88 -7.40 -17.39
CA LEU A 119 9.53 -6.76 -16.27
C LEU A 119 11.04 -6.86 -16.46
N MET A 120 11.67 -5.76 -16.89
CA MET A 120 13.08 -5.73 -17.24
C MET A 120 13.98 -5.83 -16.03
N GLN A 121 13.67 -5.07 -14.99
CA GLN A 121 14.43 -5.07 -13.73
C GLN A 121 13.62 -4.50 -12.58
N GLU A 122 13.83 -5.09 -11.39
CA GLU A 122 13.37 -4.59 -10.11
C GLU A 122 14.57 -4.13 -9.29
N VAL A 123 14.49 -2.93 -8.73
CA VAL A 123 15.49 -2.34 -7.82
C VAL A 123 14.84 -1.90 -6.52
N TYR A 124 15.65 -1.70 -5.48
CA TYR A 124 15.17 -1.33 -4.15
C TYR A 124 15.70 0.03 -3.75
N ALA A 125 14.81 0.97 -3.46
CA ALA A 125 15.14 2.35 -3.15
C ALA A 125 14.92 2.73 -1.68
N GLU A 126 14.72 1.75 -0.78
CA GLU A 126 14.62 1.93 0.67
C GLU A 126 13.57 2.99 1.07
N TRP A 127 12.46 3.07 0.33
CA TRP A 127 11.38 4.04 0.51
C TRP A 127 11.79 5.50 0.28
N ARG A 128 12.97 5.76 -0.30
CA ARG A 128 13.57 7.08 -0.48
C ARG A 128 13.44 7.59 -1.90
N GLN A 129 13.12 8.88 -2.04
CA GLN A 129 13.01 9.57 -3.33
C GLN A 129 14.36 9.70 -4.04
N ASP A 130 15.39 10.13 -3.31
CA ASP A 130 16.74 10.31 -3.83
C ASP A 130 17.33 9.00 -4.36
N LYS A 131 17.24 7.92 -3.59
CA LYS A 131 17.68 6.58 -4.07
C LYS A 131 16.87 6.10 -5.28
N ALA A 132 15.57 6.37 -5.32
CA ALA A 132 14.75 6.04 -6.47
C ALA A 132 15.18 6.82 -7.72
N GLN A 133 15.55 8.09 -7.57
CA GLN A 133 16.07 8.91 -8.64
C GLN A 133 17.40 8.36 -9.18
N GLU A 134 18.36 8.05 -8.30
CA GLU A 134 19.65 7.45 -8.67
C GLU A 134 19.47 6.13 -9.41
N GLN A 135 18.64 5.23 -8.88
CA GLN A 135 18.35 3.93 -9.50
C GLN A 135 17.66 4.11 -10.87
N ALA A 136 16.72 5.03 -10.96
CA ALA A 136 16.00 5.30 -12.19
C ALA A 136 16.93 5.82 -13.30
N HIS A 137 17.88 6.67 -12.99
CA HIS A 137 18.91 7.11 -13.96
C HIS A 137 19.68 5.94 -14.58
N VAL A 138 20.09 4.98 -13.75
CA VAL A 138 20.79 3.78 -14.22
C VAL A 138 19.88 2.91 -15.08
N LEU A 139 18.63 2.72 -14.62
CA LEU A 139 17.65 1.88 -15.33
C LEU A 139 17.29 2.45 -16.69
N PHE A 140 17.08 3.76 -16.83
CA PHE A 140 16.72 4.38 -18.11
C PHE A 140 17.88 4.33 -19.12
N LYS A 141 19.12 4.40 -18.69
CA LYS A 141 20.28 4.18 -19.55
C LYS A 141 20.40 2.74 -20.02
N ARG A 142 20.10 1.80 -19.13
CA ARG A 142 20.19 0.36 -19.42
C ARG A 142 19.03 -0.13 -20.28
N TYR A 143 17.84 0.44 -20.08
CA TYR A 143 16.61 0.05 -20.77
C TYR A 143 15.93 1.26 -21.45
N PRO A 144 16.53 1.80 -22.51
CA PRO A 144 16.07 3.05 -23.13
C PRO A 144 14.68 2.96 -23.77
N GLN A 145 14.17 1.74 -23.97
CA GLN A 145 12.83 1.50 -24.52
C GLN A 145 11.76 1.33 -23.42
N ALA A 146 12.14 1.23 -22.16
CA ALA A 146 11.18 1.08 -21.08
C ALA A 146 10.35 2.36 -20.92
N ARG A 147 9.02 2.20 -20.87
CA ARG A 147 8.05 3.31 -20.78
C ARG A 147 7.08 3.14 -19.63
N LEU A 148 7.10 2.01 -18.93
CA LEU A 148 6.29 1.75 -17.75
C LEU A 148 7.21 1.72 -16.53
N VAL A 149 6.92 2.53 -15.52
CA VAL A 149 7.69 2.59 -14.27
C VAL A 149 6.73 2.41 -13.11
N TRP A 150 6.77 1.24 -12.52
CA TRP A 150 6.05 0.95 -11.29
C TRP A 150 6.91 1.35 -10.08
N ALA A 151 6.35 2.08 -9.14
CA ALA A 151 7.03 2.46 -7.90
C ALA A 151 6.18 2.08 -6.68
N GLY A 152 6.82 1.51 -5.67
CA GLY A 152 6.18 1.03 -4.45
C GLY A 152 5.65 2.14 -3.54
N THR A 153 6.03 3.42 -3.78
CA THR A 153 5.44 4.62 -3.14
C THR A 153 5.40 5.81 -4.09
N ASP A 154 4.68 6.85 -3.69
CA ASP A 154 4.65 8.14 -4.40
C ASP A 154 6.01 8.83 -4.41
N LEU A 155 6.75 8.86 -3.29
CA LEU A 155 8.08 9.46 -3.22
C LEU A 155 9.06 8.79 -4.21
N MET A 156 9.03 7.46 -4.29
CA MET A 156 9.87 6.74 -5.25
C MET A 156 9.43 6.99 -6.70
N ALA A 157 8.11 7.13 -6.93
CA ALA A 157 7.61 7.55 -8.24
C ALA A 157 8.13 8.95 -8.61
N PHE A 158 8.15 9.89 -7.67
CA PHE A 158 8.66 11.25 -7.92
C PHE A 158 10.14 11.23 -8.27
N GLY A 159 10.98 10.48 -7.55
CA GLY A 159 12.37 10.31 -7.89
C GLY A 159 12.58 9.77 -9.31
N ALA A 160 11.81 8.75 -9.70
CA ALA A 160 11.86 8.21 -11.06
C ALA A 160 11.39 9.22 -12.13
N MET A 161 10.35 9.99 -11.83
CA MET A 161 9.85 11.05 -12.72
C MET A 161 10.87 12.19 -12.90
N GLU A 162 11.56 12.57 -11.83
CA GLU A 162 12.65 13.55 -11.87
C GLU A 162 13.82 13.06 -12.73
N ALA A 163 14.24 11.79 -12.53
CA ALA A 163 15.27 11.17 -13.37
C ALA A 163 14.87 11.15 -14.84
N TRP A 164 13.60 10.88 -15.15
CA TRP A 164 13.08 10.91 -16.51
C TRP A 164 13.11 12.33 -17.10
N ALA A 165 12.67 13.31 -16.33
CA ALA A 165 12.65 14.73 -16.76
C ALA A 165 14.07 15.28 -17.01
N GLN A 166 15.05 14.89 -16.20
CA GLN A 166 16.46 15.29 -16.37
C GLN A 166 17.10 14.76 -17.67
N GLN A 167 16.52 13.73 -18.27
CA GLN A 167 16.91 13.23 -19.60
C GLN A 167 16.09 13.87 -20.74
N GLY A 168 15.30 14.90 -20.45
CA GLY A 168 14.43 15.55 -21.43
C GLY A 168 13.07 14.85 -21.64
N GLY A 169 12.78 13.82 -20.87
CA GLY A 169 11.51 13.11 -20.92
C GLY A 169 10.38 13.87 -20.20
N ARG A 170 9.14 13.57 -20.56
CA ARG A 170 7.94 14.20 -19.96
C ARG A 170 7.09 13.14 -19.29
N PRO A 171 7.07 13.08 -17.94
CA PRO A 171 6.24 12.14 -17.21
C PRO A 171 4.76 12.18 -17.64
N GLY A 172 4.14 11.01 -17.79
CA GLY A 172 2.76 10.86 -18.25
C GLY A 172 2.54 11.06 -19.77
N LYS A 173 3.54 11.54 -20.48
CA LYS A 173 3.49 11.75 -21.96
C LYS A 173 4.23 10.65 -22.70
N ASP A 174 5.52 10.51 -22.40
CA ASP A 174 6.50 9.62 -23.06
C ASP A 174 6.91 8.45 -22.16
N ALA A 175 6.55 8.44 -20.89
CA ALA A 175 6.58 7.29 -19.99
C ALA A 175 5.47 7.39 -18.95
N LEU A 176 4.99 6.25 -18.46
CA LEU A 176 3.91 6.12 -17.49
C LEU A 176 4.50 5.73 -16.14
N PHE A 177 4.03 6.39 -15.09
CA PHE A 177 4.50 6.19 -13.73
C PHE A 177 3.34 5.83 -12.81
N SER A 178 3.58 4.95 -11.85
CA SER A 178 2.64 4.67 -10.78
C SER A 178 3.26 4.87 -9.41
N GLY A 179 2.42 5.14 -8.43
CA GLY A 179 2.82 5.27 -7.03
C GLY A 179 1.73 4.74 -6.09
N ILE A 180 2.11 4.61 -4.83
CA ILE A 180 1.22 4.20 -3.75
C ILE A 180 1.37 5.23 -2.64
N ASN A 181 0.33 5.82 -2.19
CA ASN A 181 0.10 6.69 -1.04
C ASN A 181 -1.03 7.70 -1.33
N THR A 182 -1.22 8.67 -0.42
CA THR A 182 -2.27 9.70 -0.52
C THR A 182 -1.73 11.09 -0.21
N SER A 183 -0.46 11.36 -0.56
CA SER A 183 0.08 12.71 -0.38
C SER A 183 -0.59 13.69 -1.33
N ARG A 184 -0.68 14.96 -0.91
CA ARG A 184 -1.21 16.05 -1.74
C ARG A 184 -0.47 16.14 -3.08
N ALA A 185 0.86 16.06 -3.05
CA ALA A 185 1.68 16.10 -4.26
C ALA A 185 1.37 14.94 -5.21
N ALA A 186 1.10 13.71 -4.69
CA ALA A 186 0.71 12.58 -5.51
C ALA A 186 -0.64 12.80 -6.19
N PHE A 187 -1.63 13.36 -5.48
CA PHE A 187 -2.92 13.72 -6.07
C PHE A 187 -2.81 14.82 -7.12
N GLU A 188 -1.97 15.84 -6.88
CA GLU A 188 -1.72 16.89 -7.87
C GLU A 188 -1.13 16.30 -9.16
N LYS A 189 -0.11 15.42 -9.05
CA LYS A 189 0.50 14.73 -10.20
C LYS A 189 -0.44 13.75 -10.90
N LEU A 190 -1.33 13.08 -10.17
CA LEU A 190 -2.40 12.27 -10.77
C LEU A 190 -3.38 13.13 -11.59
N ARG A 191 -3.76 14.29 -11.07
CA ARG A 191 -4.70 15.21 -11.75
C ARG A 191 -4.07 15.90 -12.96
N SER A 192 -2.79 16.26 -12.89
CA SER A 192 -2.05 16.81 -14.05
C SER A 192 -1.82 15.75 -15.14
N GLY A 193 -1.83 14.46 -14.76
CA GLY A 193 -1.56 13.33 -15.64
C GLY A 193 -0.07 12.98 -15.75
N GLU A 194 0.78 13.57 -14.93
CA GLU A 194 2.19 13.18 -14.79
C GLU A 194 2.31 11.79 -14.14
N LEU A 195 1.49 11.52 -13.12
CA LEU A 195 1.33 10.21 -12.51
C LEU A 195 0.12 9.52 -13.15
N THR A 196 0.29 8.31 -13.65
CA THR A 196 -0.72 7.56 -14.40
C THR A 196 -1.65 6.77 -13.48
N ALA A 197 -1.09 6.19 -12.43
CA ALA A 197 -1.83 5.37 -11.47
C ALA A 197 -1.36 5.66 -10.05
N LEU A 198 -2.31 5.77 -9.14
CA LEU A 198 -2.07 6.01 -7.72
C LEU A 198 -3.06 5.19 -6.90
N ALA A 199 -2.57 4.38 -5.98
CA ALA A 199 -3.39 3.68 -5.00
C ALA A 199 -3.04 4.13 -3.58
N GLY A 200 -4.03 4.11 -2.67
CA GLY A 200 -3.81 4.48 -1.28
C GLY A 200 -5.07 4.32 -0.44
N GLY A 201 -5.01 4.77 0.81
CA GLY A 201 -6.09 4.63 1.80
C GLY A 201 -5.69 3.80 3.02
N HIS A 202 -4.58 3.08 2.94
CA HIS A 202 -4.10 2.15 3.96
C HIS A 202 -3.78 2.79 5.33
N PHE A 203 -3.61 4.09 5.43
CA PHE A 203 -3.45 4.78 6.71
C PHE A 203 -4.69 4.60 7.62
N LEU A 204 -5.87 4.29 7.06
CA LEU A 204 -7.08 4.03 7.80
C LEU A 204 -7.04 2.73 8.63
N VAL A 205 -6.10 1.83 8.38
CA VAL A 205 -5.95 0.59 9.18
C VAL A 205 -5.80 0.90 10.65
N GLY A 206 -5.07 1.98 11.00
CA GLY A 206 -4.96 2.43 12.39
C GLY A 206 -6.31 2.85 13.00
N ALA A 207 -7.16 3.52 12.22
CA ALA A 207 -8.50 3.89 12.66
C ALA A 207 -9.42 2.67 12.81
N TRP A 208 -9.34 1.71 11.88
CA TRP A 208 -10.08 0.46 11.95
C TRP A 208 -9.66 -0.39 13.16
N ALA A 209 -8.36 -0.47 13.43
CA ALA A 209 -7.83 -1.11 14.63
C ALA A 209 -8.38 -0.46 15.91
N MET A 210 -8.48 0.87 15.94
CA MET A 210 -9.07 1.59 17.06
C MET A 210 -10.57 1.29 17.24
N VAL A 211 -11.32 1.11 16.15
CA VAL A 211 -12.74 0.67 16.23
C VAL A 211 -12.83 -0.71 16.85
N MET A 212 -12.02 -1.68 16.41
CA MET A 212 -12.00 -3.02 17.00
C MET A 212 -11.62 -3.01 18.47
N LEU A 213 -10.63 -2.21 18.86
CA LEU A 213 -10.21 -2.09 20.26
C LEU A 213 -11.23 -1.36 21.12
N PHE A 214 -11.95 -0.37 20.58
CA PHE A 214 -13.07 0.27 21.24
C PHE A 214 -14.17 -0.76 21.54
N ASP A 215 -14.57 -1.54 20.56
CA ASP A 215 -15.58 -2.59 20.72
C ASP A 215 -15.13 -3.64 21.75
N TYR A 216 -13.89 -4.11 21.66
CA TYR A 216 -13.30 -5.03 22.63
C TYR A 216 -13.34 -4.49 24.07
N HIS A 217 -12.97 -3.23 24.26
CA HIS A 217 -13.02 -2.56 25.57
C HIS A 217 -14.44 -2.49 26.14
N HIS A 218 -15.45 -2.41 25.28
CA HIS A 218 -16.87 -2.37 25.64
C HIS A 218 -17.56 -3.74 25.59
N GLY A 219 -16.79 -4.82 25.67
CA GLY A 219 -17.30 -6.19 25.80
C GLY A 219 -17.72 -6.86 24.49
N VAL A 220 -17.41 -6.27 23.34
CA VAL A 220 -17.66 -6.89 22.02
C VAL A 220 -16.34 -7.37 21.43
N ASP A 221 -16.02 -8.65 21.65
CA ASP A 221 -14.79 -9.25 21.16
C ASP A 221 -14.88 -9.52 19.65
N PHE A 222 -13.76 -9.28 18.95
CA PHE A 222 -13.60 -9.55 17.53
C PHE A 222 -13.14 -10.98 17.20
N ALA A 223 -12.92 -11.83 18.20
CA ALA A 223 -12.40 -13.19 18.02
C ALA A 223 -13.24 -14.03 17.05
N SER A 224 -14.55 -13.77 16.96
CA SER A 224 -15.45 -14.46 16.02
C SER A 224 -15.17 -14.18 14.54
N GLU A 225 -14.41 -13.12 14.25
CA GLU A 225 -14.01 -12.73 12.89
C GLU A 225 -12.52 -13.04 12.60
N GLY A 226 -11.85 -13.67 13.58
CA GLY A 226 -10.43 -13.98 13.52
C GLY A 226 -9.60 -12.99 14.35
N LEU A 227 -8.57 -13.52 15.00
CA LEU A 227 -7.64 -12.72 15.78
C LEU A 227 -6.59 -12.01 14.90
N GLU A 228 -6.38 -12.53 13.71
CA GLU A 228 -5.49 -11.96 12.70
C GLU A 228 -6.28 -11.84 11.40
N SER A 229 -6.54 -10.61 10.99
CA SER A 229 -7.37 -10.31 9.83
C SER A 229 -6.63 -9.35 8.91
N GLU A 230 -6.94 -9.41 7.62
CA GLU A 230 -6.53 -8.43 6.63
C GLU A 230 -7.74 -7.68 6.10
N VAL A 231 -7.56 -6.40 5.82
CA VAL A 231 -8.58 -5.56 5.22
C VAL A 231 -8.07 -4.95 3.93
N SER A 232 -8.91 -4.97 2.89
CA SER A 232 -8.62 -4.31 1.62
C SER A 232 -8.88 -2.80 1.77
N THR A 233 -7.81 -2.06 2.10
CA THR A 233 -7.87 -0.61 2.33
C THR A 233 -7.40 0.21 1.14
N PHE A 234 -6.83 -0.44 0.12
CA PHE A 234 -6.30 0.27 -1.02
C PHE A 234 -7.37 0.53 -2.07
N LYS A 235 -7.47 1.80 -2.46
CA LYS A 235 -8.31 2.27 -3.56
C LYS A 235 -7.41 2.81 -4.66
N LEU A 236 -7.69 2.43 -5.91
CA LEU A 236 -7.11 3.09 -7.07
C LEU A 236 -7.85 4.41 -7.29
N PHE A 237 -7.11 5.52 -7.29
CA PHE A 237 -7.68 6.85 -7.46
C PHE A 237 -7.73 7.28 -8.92
N ASP A 238 -8.82 7.95 -9.28
CA ASP A 238 -8.94 8.79 -10.45
C ASP A 238 -8.96 10.27 -10.06
N LYS A 239 -9.14 11.15 -11.06
CA LYS A 239 -9.18 12.62 -10.82
C LYS A 239 -10.34 13.04 -9.91
N SER A 240 -11.47 12.37 -9.97
CA SER A 240 -12.66 12.69 -9.16
C SER A 240 -12.49 12.20 -7.72
N SER A 241 -12.19 10.92 -7.56
CA SER A 241 -12.02 10.29 -6.25
C SER A 241 -10.84 10.87 -5.48
N SER A 242 -9.77 11.33 -6.17
CA SER A 242 -8.66 12.05 -5.54
C SER A 242 -9.09 13.39 -4.92
N ARG A 243 -9.99 14.14 -5.57
CA ARG A 243 -10.54 15.40 -5.02
C ARG A 243 -11.44 15.14 -3.82
N GLN A 244 -12.31 14.12 -3.90
CA GLN A 244 -13.17 13.73 -2.79
C GLN A 244 -12.35 13.32 -1.58
N PHE A 245 -11.32 12.51 -1.80
CA PHE A 245 -10.43 12.07 -0.75
C PHE A 245 -9.68 13.24 -0.10
N GLU A 246 -9.08 14.11 -0.90
CA GLU A 246 -8.35 15.28 -0.41
C GLU A 246 -9.28 16.25 0.35
N LYS A 247 -10.50 16.46 -0.12
CA LYS A 247 -11.52 17.26 0.58
C LYS A 247 -11.86 16.65 1.95
N ARG A 248 -11.94 15.31 2.04
CA ARG A 248 -12.36 14.61 3.26
C ARG A 248 -11.24 14.44 4.28
N PHE A 249 -10.03 14.16 3.81
CA PHE A 249 -8.89 13.82 4.65
C PHE A 249 -7.73 14.83 4.59
N GLY A 250 -7.69 15.69 3.59
CA GLY A 250 -6.54 16.57 3.31
C GLY A 250 -6.40 17.76 4.25
N SER A 251 -7.46 18.17 4.94
CA SER A 251 -7.45 19.32 5.86
C SER A 251 -6.86 19.00 7.24
N GLN A 252 -6.43 17.77 7.49
CA GLN A 252 -6.06 17.24 8.82
C GLN A 252 -7.17 17.40 9.89
N ASN A 253 -8.32 17.93 9.54
CA ASN A 253 -9.47 18.05 10.43
C ASN A 253 -10.26 16.73 10.44
N THR A 254 -9.75 15.77 11.20
CA THR A 254 -10.40 14.46 11.39
C THR A 254 -11.61 14.53 12.32
N ALA A 255 -11.87 15.66 12.97
CA ALA A 255 -12.98 15.82 13.91
C ALA A 255 -14.37 15.60 13.29
N THR A 256 -14.49 15.78 11.97
CA THR A 256 -15.74 15.52 11.23
C THR A 256 -15.92 14.07 10.79
N LEU A 257 -14.90 13.22 10.98
CA LEU A 257 -14.97 11.80 10.63
C LEU A 257 -15.71 11.04 11.73
N SER A 258 -16.72 10.28 11.35
CA SER A 258 -17.44 9.42 12.28
C SER A 258 -17.18 7.95 11.94
N PHE A 259 -16.63 7.24 12.91
CA PHE A 259 -16.40 5.80 12.81
C PHE A 259 -17.50 4.97 13.50
N LYS A 260 -18.57 5.62 14.02
CA LYS A 260 -19.64 4.96 14.77
C LYS A 260 -20.35 3.85 13.98
N SER A 261 -20.55 4.05 12.68
CA SER A 261 -21.21 3.06 11.81
C SER A 261 -20.40 1.76 11.64
N PHE A 262 -19.10 1.80 11.90
CA PHE A 262 -18.20 0.65 11.78
C PHE A 262 -17.99 -0.11 13.09
N SER A 263 -18.45 0.44 14.22
CA SER A 263 -18.37 -0.19 15.54
C SER A 263 -19.58 -1.09 15.77
N LYS A 264 -19.36 -2.36 16.12
CA LYS A 264 -20.43 -3.30 16.49
C LYS A 264 -21.13 -2.89 17.80
N ARG A 265 -20.41 -2.24 18.72
CA ARG A 265 -20.95 -1.72 19.96
C ARG A 265 -21.92 -0.58 19.71
N LEU A 266 -21.59 0.35 18.81
CA LEU A 266 -22.39 1.54 18.51
C LEU A 266 -23.41 1.30 17.40
N ASN A 267 -23.25 0.26 16.60
CA ASN A 267 -24.14 -0.17 15.55
C ASN A 267 -24.46 -1.67 15.67
N PRO A 268 -25.42 -2.05 16.56
CA PRO A 268 -25.74 -3.45 16.79
C PRO A 268 -26.28 -4.24 15.58
N LYS A 269 -26.61 -3.54 14.50
CA LYS A 269 -27.01 -4.17 13.23
C LYS A 269 -25.83 -4.72 12.45
N LEU A 270 -24.60 -4.26 12.76
CA LEU A 270 -23.39 -4.69 12.10
C LEU A 270 -23.03 -6.12 12.55
N ARG A 271 -23.11 -7.10 11.65
CA ARG A 271 -22.82 -8.51 11.93
C ARG A 271 -21.34 -8.83 11.85
N SER A 272 -20.63 -8.20 10.90
CA SER A 272 -19.19 -8.28 10.69
C SER A 272 -18.61 -6.89 10.47
N TYR A 273 -17.31 -6.71 10.71
CA TYR A 273 -16.65 -5.47 10.38
C TYR A 273 -16.61 -5.27 8.87
N ASP A 274 -17.04 -4.10 8.45
CA ASP A 274 -17.07 -3.69 7.05
C ASP A 274 -16.33 -2.35 6.93
N PHE A 275 -15.02 -2.46 6.82
CA PHE A 275 -14.08 -1.33 6.79
C PHE A 275 -13.92 -0.73 5.38
N ASP A 276 -15.03 -0.41 4.75
CA ASP A 276 -15.08 0.17 3.42
C ASP A 276 -14.78 1.68 3.46
N ILE A 277 -13.69 2.09 2.79
CA ILE A 277 -13.28 3.48 2.67
C ILE A 277 -14.33 4.34 1.96
N ASP A 278 -15.09 3.79 1.01
CA ASP A 278 -16.09 4.52 0.26
C ASP A 278 -17.25 5.00 1.15
N LYS A 279 -17.50 4.34 2.27
CA LYS A 279 -18.46 4.79 3.29
C LYS A 279 -17.99 6.04 4.04
N LEU A 280 -16.69 6.27 4.14
CA LEU A 280 -16.13 7.49 4.74
C LEU A 280 -16.05 8.66 3.74
N LEU A 281 -16.09 8.39 2.45
CA LEU A 281 -16.01 9.40 1.40
C LEU A 281 -17.37 10.02 1.06
N ARG A 282 -18.46 9.40 1.53
CA ARG A 282 -19.84 9.91 1.41
C ARG A 282 -20.15 10.89 2.55
#